data_dca3bdd7d92f725798cf6d6379ad31d4
#
_entry.id   dca3bdd7d92f725798cf6d6379ad31d4
#
_cell.length_a   1.000
_cell.length_b   1.000
_cell.length_c   1.000
_cell.angle_alpha   90.00
_cell.angle_beta   90.00
_cell.angle_gamma   90.00
#
_symmetry.space_group_name_H-M   'P 1'
#
loop_
_entity.id
_entity.type
_entity.pdbx_description
1 polymer ?
#
loop_
_entity_poly.entity_id
_entity_poly.type
_entity_poly.pdbx_seq_one_letter_code
_entity_poly.pdbx_strand_id
1 'polypeptide(L)'
;EQGVGLSLSGGGYRAVLFHVGTLWRLNELGILSQLLRVSSVSGGAIAAGVLAVRWSKLHFDGQGKAINFVEEIVEPLRRFCSIGIDVSSVITGTFNPFKTIGDQVADEYRERLGLGVRLCDLADQPGQPGQPRFVFNATNYATGSSFRFSQPYAGDYRLGLIRHPTFDVATAVTCSSAFPPVLAPIELEVDPEAFEYTKGADLWAQKDFRRRLSLADGGVYDNMGLETVWKRFTTVLVSDAGKPFQMDAGVGSIAPKQILRVMDIALNQALALRKRVIIDAFKHGLGGAYWGINTLIADYQTESFLVKPEKIRELSSIRTRLDRFNEEEQCELINWGYAVSDAAVHAHAPELIKALTPRSWPYERYGLS
;
A
#
# COMPACT_ATOMS: atom_id res chain seq x y z
N GLU A 1 20.32 4.17 5.52
CA GLU A 1 20.16 5.53 4.96
C GLU A 1 19.53 6.42 6.01
N GLN A 2 20.05 7.63 6.20
CA GLN A 2 19.35 8.65 6.99
C GLN A 2 18.10 9.10 6.21
N GLY A 3 16.98 9.25 6.88
CA GLY A 3 15.72 9.70 6.28
C GLY A 3 14.51 8.89 6.68
N VAL A 4 13.37 9.22 6.09
CA VAL A 4 12.07 8.67 6.46
C VAL A 4 11.55 7.75 5.35
N GLY A 5 11.25 6.51 5.71
CA GLY A 5 10.53 5.57 4.87
C GLY A 5 9.09 5.36 5.35
N LEU A 6 8.12 5.35 4.43
CA LEU A 6 6.72 5.06 4.71
C LEU A 6 6.34 3.71 4.11
N SER A 7 5.60 2.92 4.86
CA SER A 7 5.04 1.64 4.44
C SER A 7 3.50 1.70 4.49
N LEU A 8 2.84 1.35 3.39
CA LEU A 8 1.39 1.33 3.22
C LEU A 8 0.93 -0.09 2.90
N SER A 9 0.21 -0.70 3.83
CA SER A 9 -0.21 -2.10 3.72
C SER A 9 -1.33 -2.34 2.72
N GLY A 10 -1.54 -3.61 2.39
CA GLY A 10 -2.71 -4.08 1.66
C GLY A 10 -4.01 -4.08 2.47
N GLY A 11 -5.13 -4.27 1.76
CA GLY A 11 -6.47 -4.37 2.35
C GLY A 11 -7.59 -3.79 1.48
N GLY A 12 -7.46 -3.86 0.15
CA GLY A 12 -8.46 -3.42 -0.83
C GLY A 12 -8.84 -1.93 -0.68
N TYR A 13 -10.06 -1.56 -1.04
CA TYR A 13 -10.53 -0.17 -0.94
C TYR A 13 -10.58 0.37 0.49
N ARG A 14 -10.78 -0.49 1.48
CA ARG A 14 -10.68 -0.08 2.88
C ARG A 14 -9.29 0.49 3.18
N ALA A 15 -8.24 -0.17 2.72
CA ALA A 15 -6.87 0.31 2.88
C ALA A 15 -6.61 1.60 2.08
N VAL A 16 -7.14 1.72 0.85
CA VAL A 16 -7.04 2.98 0.10
C VAL A 16 -7.53 4.15 0.93
N LEU A 17 -8.76 4.05 1.46
CA LEU A 17 -9.40 5.15 2.20
C LEU A 17 -8.69 5.44 3.54
N PHE A 18 -8.30 4.40 4.26
CA PHE A 18 -7.51 4.55 5.49
C PHE A 18 -6.17 5.24 5.23
N HIS A 19 -5.46 4.84 4.17
CA HIS A 19 -4.19 5.46 3.80
C HIS A 19 -4.36 6.87 3.24
N VAL A 20 -5.49 7.20 2.61
CA VAL A 20 -5.83 8.59 2.24
C VAL A 20 -5.85 9.47 3.48
N GLY A 21 -6.51 9.04 4.56
CA GLY A 21 -6.52 9.76 5.83
C GLY A 21 -5.12 9.92 6.42
N THR A 22 -4.35 8.83 6.44
CA THR A 22 -2.94 8.84 6.86
C THR A 22 -2.12 9.86 6.06
N LEU A 23 -2.14 9.76 4.73
CA LEU A 23 -1.36 10.64 3.85
C LEU A 23 -1.79 12.10 3.98
N TRP A 24 -3.09 12.35 4.19
CA TRP A 24 -3.61 13.69 4.44
C TRP A 24 -3.02 14.27 5.72
N ARG A 25 -3.02 13.49 6.83
CA ARG A 25 -2.43 13.99 8.08
C ARG A 25 -0.92 14.19 7.99
N LEU A 26 -0.20 13.24 7.38
CA LEU A 26 1.23 13.41 7.14
C LEU A 26 1.56 14.64 6.27
N ASN A 27 0.69 14.96 5.30
CA ASN A 27 0.81 16.19 4.52
C ASN A 27 0.64 17.43 5.40
N GLU A 28 -0.40 17.49 6.23
CA GLU A 28 -0.66 18.64 7.09
C GLU A 28 0.42 18.86 8.15
N LEU A 29 1.06 17.78 8.63
CA LEU A 29 2.18 17.86 9.56
C LEU A 29 3.52 18.19 8.86
N GLY A 30 3.52 18.39 7.53
CA GLY A 30 4.74 18.66 6.75
C GLY A 30 5.69 17.46 6.66
N ILE A 31 5.19 16.24 6.94
CA ILE A 31 5.99 15.00 6.92
C ILE A 31 6.04 14.41 5.51
N LEU A 32 4.98 14.57 4.72
CA LEU A 32 4.88 14.01 3.38
C LEU A 32 6.10 14.39 2.50
N SER A 33 6.50 15.65 2.54
CA SER A 33 7.66 16.18 1.81
C SER A 33 9.03 15.70 2.31
N GLN A 34 9.07 15.01 3.45
CA GLN A 34 10.32 14.47 4.04
C GLN A 34 10.54 13.00 3.67
N LEU A 35 9.55 12.36 3.06
CA LEU A 35 9.63 10.95 2.71
C LEU A 35 10.69 10.72 1.61
N LEU A 36 11.57 9.75 1.82
CA LEU A 36 12.54 9.31 0.81
C LEU A 36 12.07 8.05 0.08
N ARG A 37 11.14 7.29 0.68
CA ARG A 37 10.56 6.10 0.06
C ARG A 37 9.15 5.86 0.57
N VAL A 38 8.28 5.49 -0.37
CA VAL A 38 6.95 4.93 -0.08
C VAL A 38 6.92 3.51 -0.61
N SER A 39 6.85 2.54 0.29
CA SER A 39 6.66 1.13 -0.01
C SER A 39 5.18 0.78 0.14
N SER A 40 4.62 0.05 -0.80
CA SER A 40 3.18 -0.17 -0.81
C SER A 40 2.79 -1.55 -1.32
N VAL A 41 1.61 -2.00 -0.88
CA VAL A 41 1.02 -3.30 -1.22
C VAL A 41 -0.47 -3.14 -1.49
N SER A 42 -1.01 -3.76 -2.55
CA SER A 42 -2.45 -3.89 -2.80
C SER A 42 -3.20 -2.55 -2.74
N GLY A 43 -4.18 -2.40 -1.85
CA GLY A 43 -4.88 -1.12 -1.64
C GLY A 43 -3.94 0.04 -1.30
N GLY A 44 -2.86 -0.21 -0.54
CA GLY A 44 -1.80 0.78 -0.33
C GLY A 44 -1.06 1.14 -1.61
N ALA A 45 -0.90 0.19 -2.54
CA ALA A 45 -0.29 0.45 -3.85
C ALA A 45 -1.18 1.32 -4.74
N ILE A 46 -2.50 1.19 -4.65
CA ILE A 46 -3.44 2.08 -5.36
C ILE A 46 -3.26 3.52 -4.87
N ALA A 47 -3.25 3.75 -3.56
CA ALA A 47 -3.05 5.08 -2.98
C ALA A 47 -1.67 5.66 -3.33
N ALA A 48 -0.62 4.84 -3.21
CA ALA A 48 0.74 5.23 -3.57
C ALA A 48 0.91 5.49 -5.07
N GLY A 49 0.21 4.76 -5.94
CA GLY A 49 0.21 4.96 -7.38
C GLY A 49 -0.31 6.33 -7.78
N VAL A 50 -1.45 6.74 -7.22
CA VAL A 50 -2.00 8.09 -7.46
C VAL A 50 -1.06 9.15 -6.93
N LEU A 51 -0.51 8.97 -5.74
CA LEU A 51 0.47 9.90 -5.18
C LEU A 51 1.72 9.99 -6.06
N ALA A 52 2.22 8.88 -6.60
CA ALA A 52 3.41 8.84 -7.45
C ALA A 52 3.21 9.62 -8.77
N VAL A 53 2.12 9.35 -9.49
CA VAL A 53 1.88 9.99 -10.79
C VAL A 53 1.47 11.46 -10.68
N ARG A 54 0.99 11.88 -9.51
CA ARG A 54 0.55 13.25 -9.24
C ARG A 54 1.53 14.06 -8.40
N TRP A 55 2.64 13.47 -7.97
CA TRP A 55 3.61 14.15 -7.09
C TRP A 55 4.09 15.48 -7.67
N SER A 56 4.41 15.52 -8.96
CA SER A 56 4.87 16.73 -9.64
C SER A 56 3.82 17.85 -9.74
N LYS A 57 2.55 17.54 -9.50
CA LYS A 57 1.44 18.50 -9.46
C LYS A 57 1.19 19.07 -8.07
N LEU A 58 1.82 18.50 -7.04
CA LEU A 58 1.66 18.97 -5.68
C LEU A 58 2.43 20.27 -5.47
N HIS A 59 1.75 21.27 -4.93
CA HIS A 59 2.32 22.58 -4.63
C HIS A 59 2.62 22.67 -3.13
N PHE A 60 3.88 22.43 -2.78
CA PHE A 60 4.33 22.46 -1.40
C PHE A 60 4.61 23.89 -0.93
N ASP A 61 4.11 24.26 0.25
CA ASP A 61 4.41 25.51 0.93
C ASP A 61 5.76 25.47 1.68
N GLY A 62 6.11 26.54 2.36
CA GLY A 62 7.36 26.67 3.13
C GLY A 62 7.49 25.71 4.32
N GLN A 63 6.40 25.08 4.74
CA GLN A 63 6.36 24.07 5.82
C GLN A 63 6.33 22.63 5.28
N GLY A 64 6.34 22.46 3.96
CA GLY A 64 6.30 21.15 3.31
C GLY A 64 4.91 20.54 3.21
N LYS A 65 3.85 21.35 3.33
CA LYS A 65 2.47 20.95 3.13
C LYS A 65 2.06 21.24 1.68
N ALA A 66 1.57 20.22 0.97
CA ALA A 66 0.95 20.40 -0.34
C ALA A 66 -0.45 21.03 -0.17
N ILE A 67 -0.62 22.25 -0.67
CA ILE A 67 -1.87 23.02 -0.49
C ILE A 67 -3.04 22.51 -1.32
N ASN A 68 -2.75 21.81 -2.43
CA ASN A 68 -3.74 21.19 -3.32
C ASN A 68 -3.87 19.67 -3.12
N PHE A 69 -3.48 19.14 -1.95
CA PHE A 69 -3.46 17.71 -1.67
C PHE A 69 -4.86 17.07 -1.80
N VAL A 70 -5.88 17.75 -1.32
CA VAL A 70 -7.27 17.25 -1.39
C VAL A 70 -7.71 17.06 -2.82
N GLU A 71 -7.50 18.07 -3.66
CA GLU A 71 -7.88 18.06 -5.07
C GLU A 71 -7.13 16.99 -5.86
N GLU A 72 -5.82 16.89 -5.66
CA GLU A 72 -4.95 16.02 -6.44
C GLU A 72 -4.94 14.57 -5.96
N ILE A 73 -5.15 14.30 -4.68
CA ILE A 73 -4.98 12.96 -4.11
C ILE A 73 -6.29 12.43 -3.52
N VAL A 74 -6.95 13.20 -2.64
CA VAL A 74 -8.11 12.69 -1.90
C VAL A 74 -9.30 12.45 -2.82
N GLU A 75 -9.70 13.47 -3.59
CA GLU A 75 -10.89 13.40 -4.42
C GLU A 75 -10.83 12.34 -5.54
N PRO A 76 -9.71 12.14 -6.27
CA PRO A 76 -9.58 11.06 -7.23
C PRO A 76 -9.75 9.67 -6.61
N LEU A 77 -9.12 9.44 -5.44
CA LEU A 77 -9.21 8.16 -4.75
C LEU A 77 -10.60 7.89 -4.17
N ARG A 78 -11.26 8.91 -3.62
CA ARG A 78 -12.66 8.82 -3.17
C ARG A 78 -13.60 8.48 -4.31
N ARG A 79 -13.48 9.21 -5.43
CA ARG A 79 -14.29 8.96 -6.63
C ARG A 79 -14.08 7.52 -7.13
N PHE A 80 -12.86 7.05 -7.16
CA PHE A 80 -12.54 5.69 -7.55
C PHE A 80 -13.21 4.66 -6.62
N CYS A 81 -13.09 4.82 -5.30
CA CYS A 81 -13.70 3.92 -4.32
C CYS A 81 -15.24 3.99 -4.31
N SER A 82 -15.87 5.07 -4.84
CA SER A 82 -17.33 5.20 -4.93
C SER A 82 -17.95 4.37 -6.06
N ILE A 83 -17.14 3.91 -7.03
CA ILE A 83 -17.66 3.21 -8.21
C ILE A 83 -17.46 1.70 -8.10
N GLY A 84 -16.35 1.27 -7.49
CA GLY A 84 -15.94 -0.15 -7.43
C GLY A 84 -15.41 -0.68 -8.78
N ILE A 85 -14.63 -1.74 -8.72
CA ILE A 85 -14.31 -2.56 -9.88
C ILE A 85 -15.28 -3.75 -9.84
N ASP A 86 -16.10 -3.90 -10.88
CA ASP A 86 -16.96 -5.07 -10.98
C ASP A 86 -16.15 -6.31 -11.36
N VAL A 87 -15.54 -6.90 -10.32
CA VAL A 87 -14.73 -8.11 -10.44
C VAL A 87 -15.56 -9.27 -11.05
N SER A 88 -16.87 -9.30 -10.82
CA SER A 88 -17.74 -10.33 -11.37
C SER A 88 -17.83 -10.25 -12.88
N SER A 89 -18.02 -9.06 -13.41
CA SER A 89 -18.04 -8.81 -14.87
C SER A 89 -16.68 -9.06 -15.50
N VAL A 90 -15.61 -8.75 -14.79
CA VAL A 90 -14.23 -9.04 -15.23
C VAL A 90 -13.99 -10.55 -15.31
N ILE A 91 -14.43 -11.32 -14.29
CA ILE A 91 -14.29 -12.80 -14.26
C ILE A 91 -15.12 -13.49 -15.33
N THR A 92 -16.32 -13.00 -15.60
CA THR A 92 -17.22 -13.61 -16.60
C THR A 92 -16.83 -13.31 -18.04
N GLY A 93 -15.77 -12.49 -18.26
CA GLY A 93 -15.30 -12.12 -19.60
C GLY A 93 -16.29 -11.27 -20.40
N THR A 94 -17.28 -10.66 -19.71
CA THR A 94 -18.39 -9.92 -20.36
C THR A 94 -17.89 -8.66 -21.07
N PHE A 95 -16.71 -8.15 -20.72
CA PHE A 95 -16.18 -6.90 -21.31
C PHE A 95 -15.30 -7.12 -22.54
N ASN A 96 -14.38 -8.10 -22.53
CA ASN A 96 -13.53 -8.36 -23.68
C ASN A 96 -12.89 -9.78 -23.60
N PRO A 97 -13.30 -10.72 -24.46
CA PRO A 97 -12.79 -12.09 -24.43
C PRO A 97 -11.31 -12.23 -24.84
N PHE A 98 -10.70 -11.14 -25.37
CA PHE A 98 -9.31 -11.12 -25.79
C PHE A 98 -8.35 -10.50 -24.75
N LYS A 99 -8.88 -10.06 -23.58
CA LYS A 99 -8.08 -9.50 -22.50
C LYS A 99 -8.13 -10.40 -21.28
N THR A 100 -6.99 -10.53 -20.60
CA THR A 100 -6.94 -11.21 -19.30
C THR A 100 -7.64 -10.38 -18.22
N ILE A 101 -7.99 -11.00 -17.09
CA ILE A 101 -8.51 -10.30 -15.91
C ILE A 101 -7.55 -9.18 -15.47
N GLY A 102 -6.24 -9.48 -15.50
CA GLY A 102 -5.20 -8.49 -15.16
C GLY A 102 -5.20 -7.28 -16.07
N ASP A 103 -5.32 -7.49 -17.38
CA ASP A 103 -5.38 -6.38 -18.36
C ASP A 103 -6.57 -5.46 -18.10
N GLN A 104 -7.73 -6.04 -17.80
CA GLN A 104 -8.95 -5.27 -17.54
C GLN A 104 -8.81 -4.43 -16.26
N VAL A 105 -8.26 -5.00 -15.18
CA VAL A 105 -8.00 -4.25 -13.94
C VAL A 105 -6.97 -3.15 -14.17
N ALA A 106 -5.91 -3.42 -14.93
CA ALA A 106 -4.91 -2.41 -15.28
C ALA A 106 -5.51 -1.26 -16.10
N ASP A 107 -6.43 -1.57 -17.03
CA ASP A 107 -7.12 -0.54 -17.80
C ASP A 107 -8.00 0.36 -16.92
N GLU A 108 -8.73 -0.21 -15.94
CA GLU A 108 -9.47 0.56 -14.95
C GLU A 108 -8.56 1.54 -14.18
N TYR A 109 -7.37 1.10 -13.78
CA TYR A 109 -6.40 1.97 -13.13
C TYR A 109 -5.83 3.04 -14.07
N ARG A 110 -5.59 2.72 -15.36
CA ARG A 110 -5.14 3.70 -16.36
C ARG A 110 -6.18 4.79 -16.60
N GLU A 111 -7.42 4.38 -16.84
CA GLU A 111 -8.49 5.28 -17.25
C GLU A 111 -9.00 6.14 -16.09
N ARG A 112 -9.24 5.54 -14.92
CA ARG A 112 -9.89 6.23 -13.81
C ARG A 112 -8.93 6.96 -12.89
N LEU A 113 -7.69 6.49 -12.77
CA LEU A 113 -6.68 7.06 -11.87
C LEU A 113 -5.51 7.73 -12.60
N GLY A 114 -5.41 7.54 -13.92
CA GLY A 114 -4.32 8.10 -14.72
C GLY A 114 -2.98 7.39 -14.50
N LEU A 115 -2.99 6.09 -14.12
CA LEU A 115 -1.78 5.34 -13.81
C LEU A 115 -1.04 4.80 -15.03
N GLY A 116 -1.32 5.27 -16.25
CA GLY A 116 -0.64 4.87 -17.49
C GLY A 116 0.78 5.44 -17.67
N VAL A 117 1.33 6.08 -16.64
CA VAL A 117 2.70 6.61 -16.64
C VAL A 117 3.69 5.45 -16.44
N ARG A 118 4.75 5.38 -17.26
CA ARG A 118 5.79 4.34 -17.10
C ARG A 118 6.59 4.58 -15.83
N LEU A 119 7.01 3.50 -15.17
CA LEU A 119 7.82 3.58 -13.95
C LEU A 119 9.11 4.37 -14.15
N CYS A 120 9.79 4.17 -15.30
CA CYS A 120 11.01 4.90 -15.63
C CYS A 120 10.81 6.42 -15.85
N ASP A 121 9.57 6.85 -16.14
CA ASP A 121 9.21 8.26 -16.32
C ASP A 121 8.72 8.93 -15.02
N LEU A 122 8.52 8.17 -13.95
CA LEU A 122 8.29 8.75 -12.64
C LEU A 122 9.52 9.58 -12.27
N ALA A 123 9.29 10.86 -11.95
CA ALA A 123 10.37 11.77 -11.65
C ALA A 123 11.23 11.21 -10.50
N ASP A 124 12.45 10.83 -10.80
CA ASP A 124 13.53 10.62 -9.85
C ASP A 124 14.45 11.83 -10.04
N GLN A 125 14.06 12.98 -9.51
CA GLN A 125 14.89 14.17 -9.60
C GLN A 125 15.75 14.30 -8.33
N PRO A 126 17.03 13.83 -8.39
CA PRO A 126 17.98 14.14 -7.35
C PRO A 126 18.15 15.66 -7.33
N GLY A 127 17.73 16.30 -6.26
CA GLY A 127 17.96 17.74 -6.06
C GLY A 127 16.73 18.63 -5.98
N GLN A 128 15.52 18.11 -6.28
CA GLN A 128 14.30 18.76 -5.80
C GLN A 128 13.95 18.20 -4.43
N PRO A 129 13.64 18.99 -3.40
CA PRO A 129 13.23 18.45 -2.13
C PRO A 129 11.98 17.63 -2.33
N GLY A 130 12.12 16.31 -2.17
CA GLY A 130 11.05 15.54 -1.69
C GLY A 130 10.24 14.64 -2.61
N GLN A 131 10.67 14.27 -3.82
CA GLN A 131 9.95 13.14 -4.42
C GLN A 131 10.48 11.82 -3.85
N PRO A 132 9.64 11.05 -3.11
CA PRO A 132 10.04 9.75 -2.59
C PRO A 132 10.17 8.73 -3.72
N ARG A 133 11.03 7.75 -3.54
CA ARG A 133 11.02 6.56 -4.39
C ARG A 133 9.80 5.72 -4.05
N PHE A 134 8.92 5.49 -5.01
CA PHE A 134 7.79 4.58 -4.88
C PHE A 134 8.22 3.15 -5.18
N VAL A 135 7.78 2.21 -4.33
CA VAL A 135 8.00 0.77 -4.50
C VAL A 135 6.66 0.06 -4.37
N PHE A 136 6.22 -0.57 -5.45
CA PHE A 136 5.03 -1.41 -5.50
C PHE A 136 5.48 -2.86 -5.36
N ASN A 137 5.03 -3.54 -4.31
CA ASN A 137 5.47 -4.89 -4.01
C ASN A 137 4.43 -5.91 -4.50
N ALA A 138 4.89 -6.91 -5.24
CA ALA A 138 4.14 -8.09 -5.63
C ALA A 138 4.83 -9.36 -5.11
N THR A 139 4.15 -10.49 -5.19
CA THR A 139 4.71 -11.81 -4.89
C THR A 139 4.94 -12.58 -6.18
N ASN A 140 6.16 -13.04 -6.40
CA ASN A 140 6.45 -13.92 -7.52
C ASN A 140 6.13 -15.37 -7.12
N TYR A 141 5.12 -15.98 -7.76
CA TYR A 141 4.68 -17.33 -7.46
C TYR A 141 5.74 -18.39 -7.83
N ALA A 142 6.48 -18.14 -8.92
CA ALA A 142 7.48 -19.10 -9.37
C ALA A 142 8.70 -19.17 -8.44
N THR A 143 9.07 -18.04 -7.79
CA THR A 143 10.26 -17.96 -6.96
C THR A 143 9.98 -17.91 -5.46
N GLY A 144 8.72 -17.64 -5.07
CA GLY A 144 8.33 -17.41 -3.68
C GLY A 144 8.92 -16.13 -3.08
N SER A 145 9.36 -15.19 -3.91
CA SER A 145 10.05 -13.97 -3.50
C SER A 145 9.18 -12.73 -3.66
N SER A 146 9.53 -11.64 -2.95
CA SER A 146 8.96 -10.33 -3.22
C SER A 146 9.52 -9.79 -4.54
N PHE A 147 8.64 -9.59 -5.53
CA PHE A 147 8.94 -8.88 -6.75
C PHE A 147 8.61 -7.40 -6.57
N ARG A 148 9.53 -6.52 -6.91
CA ARG A 148 9.43 -5.09 -6.67
C ARG A 148 9.40 -4.32 -7.96
N PHE A 149 8.46 -3.39 -8.06
CA PHE A 149 8.38 -2.42 -9.13
C PHE A 149 8.73 -1.04 -8.58
N SER A 150 9.69 -0.38 -9.18
CA SER A 150 10.08 0.99 -8.85
C SER A 150 10.72 1.67 -10.05
N GLN A 151 10.90 2.98 -10.00
CA GLN A 151 11.48 3.75 -11.09
C GLN A 151 12.87 3.22 -11.52
N PRO A 152 13.84 2.98 -10.62
CA PRO A 152 15.19 2.55 -11.06
C PRO A 152 15.28 1.05 -11.40
N TYR A 153 14.33 0.23 -10.95
CA TYR A 153 14.36 -1.20 -11.23
C TYR A 153 13.02 -1.91 -11.01
N ALA A 154 12.84 -3.03 -11.72
CA ALA A 154 11.86 -4.06 -11.39
C ALA A 154 12.56 -5.42 -11.29
N GLY A 155 12.12 -6.28 -10.35
CA GLY A 155 12.70 -7.62 -10.21
C GLY A 155 12.64 -8.17 -8.79
N ASP A 156 13.20 -9.36 -8.63
CA ASP A 156 13.45 -10.00 -7.34
C ASP A 156 14.90 -10.48 -7.22
N TYR A 157 15.32 -10.82 -6.00
CA TYR A 157 16.74 -11.15 -5.75
C TYR A 157 17.20 -12.46 -6.40
N ARG A 158 16.26 -13.35 -6.79
CA ARG A 158 16.56 -14.66 -7.38
C ARG A 158 16.72 -14.60 -8.90
N LEU A 159 15.99 -13.65 -9.53
CA LEU A 159 15.98 -13.50 -10.99
C LEU A 159 16.98 -12.46 -11.49
N GLY A 160 17.29 -11.46 -10.69
CA GLY A 160 17.99 -10.25 -11.09
C GLY A 160 17.04 -9.06 -11.27
N LEU A 161 17.51 -7.98 -11.90
CA LEU A 161 16.79 -6.71 -11.98
C LEU A 161 16.72 -6.20 -13.42
N ILE A 162 15.55 -5.73 -13.83
CA ILE A 162 15.34 -4.91 -15.02
C ILE A 162 15.59 -3.47 -14.61
N ARG A 163 16.56 -2.80 -15.25
CA ARG A 163 16.85 -1.39 -14.99
C ARG A 163 15.91 -0.48 -15.79
N HIS A 164 15.52 0.63 -15.19
CA HIS A 164 14.61 1.60 -15.80
C HIS A 164 13.41 0.95 -16.50
N PRO A 165 12.60 0.16 -15.74
CA PRO A 165 11.55 -0.67 -16.32
C PRO A 165 10.49 0.17 -17.01
N THR A 166 10.04 -0.30 -18.17
CA THR A 166 9.03 0.38 -18.99
C THR A 166 7.59 -0.01 -18.65
N PHE A 167 7.39 -0.89 -17.66
CA PHE A 167 6.05 -1.16 -17.12
C PHE A 167 5.42 0.14 -16.64
N ASP A 168 4.12 0.32 -16.89
CA ASP A 168 3.41 1.45 -16.30
C ASP A 168 3.02 1.20 -14.83
N VAL A 169 2.66 2.26 -14.13
CA VAL A 169 2.25 2.20 -12.73
C VAL A 169 0.99 1.35 -12.58
N ALA A 170 0.07 1.38 -13.55
CA ALA A 170 -1.14 0.57 -13.53
C ALA A 170 -0.81 -0.93 -13.50
N THR A 171 0.11 -1.40 -14.34
CA THR A 171 0.59 -2.79 -14.33
C THR A 171 1.22 -3.16 -12.98
N ALA A 172 2.08 -2.30 -12.44
CA ALA A 172 2.71 -2.54 -11.14
C ALA A 172 1.70 -2.62 -10.00
N VAL A 173 0.70 -1.72 -9.97
CA VAL A 173 -0.39 -1.71 -8.99
C VAL A 173 -1.29 -2.93 -9.17
N THR A 174 -1.60 -3.35 -10.42
CA THR A 174 -2.39 -4.55 -10.70
C THR A 174 -1.69 -5.80 -10.15
N CYS A 175 -0.40 -5.98 -10.43
CA CYS A 175 0.37 -7.10 -9.87
C CYS A 175 0.39 -7.07 -8.34
N SER A 176 0.52 -5.88 -7.75
CA SER A 176 0.53 -5.69 -6.30
C SER A 176 -0.82 -5.95 -5.65
N SER A 177 -1.94 -5.82 -6.37
CA SER A 177 -3.31 -5.95 -5.86
C SER A 177 -4.05 -7.20 -6.36
N ALA A 178 -3.36 -8.09 -7.06
CA ALA A 178 -3.93 -9.35 -7.57
C ALA A 178 -4.05 -10.41 -6.47
N PHE A 179 -5.07 -10.26 -5.61
CA PHE A 179 -5.25 -11.18 -4.49
C PHE A 179 -5.81 -12.55 -4.93
N PRO A 180 -5.16 -13.67 -4.54
CA PRO A 180 -5.62 -15.01 -4.87
C PRO A 180 -6.91 -15.41 -4.14
N PRO A 181 -7.73 -16.33 -4.68
CA PRO A 181 -7.54 -17.02 -5.97
C PRO A 181 -8.16 -16.27 -7.16
N VAL A 182 -8.80 -15.13 -6.96
CA VAL A 182 -9.69 -14.52 -7.95
C VAL A 182 -8.95 -13.70 -9.01
N LEU A 183 -8.00 -12.86 -8.59
CA LEU A 183 -7.28 -11.94 -9.47
C LEU A 183 -5.86 -12.43 -9.82
N ALA A 184 -5.32 -13.38 -9.09
CA ALA A 184 -4.00 -13.94 -9.32
C ALA A 184 -4.08 -15.28 -10.09
N PRO A 185 -3.02 -15.64 -10.86
CA PRO A 185 -1.83 -14.84 -11.12
C PRO A 185 -2.00 -13.80 -12.23
N ILE A 186 -1.22 -12.71 -12.17
CA ILE A 186 -0.99 -11.82 -13.30
C ILE A 186 0.27 -12.32 -14.02
N GLU A 187 0.13 -12.59 -15.30
CA GLU A 187 1.25 -13.09 -16.09
C GLU A 187 1.81 -11.98 -16.96
N LEU A 188 3.11 -11.73 -16.84
CA LEU A 188 3.82 -10.77 -17.66
C LEU A 188 4.89 -11.50 -18.49
N GLU A 189 4.81 -11.37 -19.81
CA GLU A 189 5.89 -11.81 -20.70
C GLU A 189 6.97 -10.74 -20.77
N VAL A 190 8.21 -11.14 -20.52
CA VAL A 190 9.37 -10.25 -20.46
C VAL A 190 10.51 -10.87 -21.25
N ASP A 191 11.28 -10.03 -21.94
CA ASP A 191 12.53 -10.48 -22.54
C ASP A 191 13.51 -10.89 -21.41
N PRO A 192 13.96 -12.15 -21.35
CA PRO A 192 14.92 -12.57 -20.35
C PRO A 192 16.24 -11.79 -20.37
N GLU A 193 16.60 -11.20 -21.51
CA GLU A 193 17.81 -10.40 -21.67
C GLU A 193 17.66 -8.96 -21.15
N ALA A 194 16.43 -8.53 -20.83
CA ALA A 194 16.19 -7.26 -20.15
C ALA A 194 16.64 -7.27 -18.69
N PHE A 195 16.88 -8.46 -18.10
CA PHE A 195 17.38 -8.58 -16.75
C PHE A 195 18.90 -8.45 -16.68
N GLU A 196 19.37 -7.73 -15.68
CA GLU A 196 20.77 -7.69 -15.29
C GLU A 196 21.02 -8.64 -14.10
N TYR A 197 22.15 -9.31 -14.13
CA TYR A 197 22.59 -10.16 -13.02
C TYR A 197 22.81 -9.35 -11.75
N THR A 198 22.33 -9.88 -10.63
CA THR A 198 22.63 -9.35 -9.30
C THR A 198 23.23 -10.45 -8.42
N LYS A 199 24.11 -10.05 -7.50
CA LYS A 199 24.71 -10.99 -6.55
C LYS A 199 23.59 -11.66 -5.74
N GLY A 200 23.48 -12.99 -5.86
CA GLY A 200 22.45 -13.79 -5.19
C GLY A 200 21.33 -14.26 -6.14
N ALA A 201 21.38 -13.92 -7.43
CA ALA A 201 20.43 -14.41 -8.43
C ALA A 201 20.69 -15.91 -8.76
N ASP A 202 20.23 -16.79 -7.88
CA ASP A 202 20.44 -18.24 -7.96
C ASP A 202 19.71 -18.90 -9.15
N LEU A 203 18.68 -18.26 -9.68
CA LEU A 203 17.94 -18.71 -10.86
C LEU A 203 18.42 -18.09 -12.15
N TRP A 204 19.54 -17.37 -12.15
CA TRP A 204 20.05 -16.65 -13.33
C TRP A 204 20.26 -17.53 -14.56
N ALA A 205 20.76 -18.75 -14.41
CA ALA A 205 20.96 -19.67 -15.52
C ALA A 205 19.64 -20.18 -16.17
N GLN A 206 18.52 -20.03 -15.46
CA GLN A 206 17.22 -20.57 -15.87
C GLN A 206 16.35 -19.48 -16.48
N LYS A 207 16.51 -19.23 -17.78
CA LYS A 207 15.83 -18.12 -18.51
C LYS A 207 14.31 -18.18 -18.46
N ASP A 208 13.71 -19.37 -18.32
CA ASP A 208 12.26 -19.54 -18.32
C ASP A 208 11.59 -18.81 -17.14
N PHE A 209 12.27 -18.73 -15.97
CA PHE A 209 11.76 -17.94 -14.83
C PHE A 209 11.73 -16.44 -15.10
N ARG A 210 12.51 -15.93 -16.05
CA ARG A 210 12.53 -14.52 -16.43
C ARG A 210 11.63 -14.21 -17.63
N ARG A 211 11.36 -15.22 -18.50
CA ARG A 211 10.51 -15.03 -19.68
C ARG A 211 9.06 -14.79 -19.33
N ARG A 212 8.54 -15.51 -18.34
CA ARG A 212 7.15 -15.42 -17.89
C ARG A 212 7.10 -15.25 -16.38
N LEU A 213 6.77 -14.04 -15.96
CA LEU A 213 6.58 -13.72 -14.55
C LEU A 213 5.14 -14.05 -14.17
N SER A 214 4.95 -14.83 -13.12
CA SER A 214 3.65 -15.15 -12.55
C SER A 214 3.53 -14.46 -11.19
N LEU A 215 2.80 -13.34 -11.15
CA LEU A 215 2.77 -12.43 -10.02
C LEU A 215 1.42 -12.43 -9.32
N ALA A 216 1.43 -12.21 -8.03
CA ALA A 216 0.26 -12.06 -7.18
C ALA A 216 0.43 -10.90 -6.20
N ASP A 217 -0.65 -10.60 -5.46
CA ASP A 217 -0.67 -9.58 -4.42
C ASP A 217 0.55 -9.66 -3.51
N GLY A 218 1.16 -8.51 -3.26
CA GLY A 218 2.31 -8.40 -2.37
C GLY A 218 2.02 -8.87 -0.95
N GLY A 219 0.75 -8.86 -0.54
CA GLY A 219 0.30 -9.33 0.77
C GLY A 219 0.51 -10.82 1.01
N VAL A 220 0.68 -11.61 -0.05
CA VAL A 220 1.04 -13.04 0.08
C VAL A 220 2.43 -13.18 0.70
N TYR A 221 3.38 -12.32 0.34
CA TYR A 221 4.73 -12.32 0.88
C TYR A 221 4.89 -11.39 2.09
N ASP A 222 4.47 -10.13 1.97
CA ASP A 222 4.60 -9.08 2.99
C ASP A 222 3.48 -8.04 2.88
N ASN A 223 2.39 -8.24 3.59
CA ASN A 223 1.23 -7.36 3.50
C ASN A 223 1.48 -5.92 3.98
N MET A 224 2.49 -5.69 4.78
CA MET A 224 2.87 -4.34 5.20
C MET A 224 3.81 -3.65 4.20
N GLY A 225 4.44 -4.39 3.27
CA GLY A 225 5.47 -3.84 2.39
C GLY A 225 6.71 -3.35 3.15
N LEU A 226 6.98 -3.96 4.29
CA LEU A 226 7.91 -3.45 5.28
C LEU A 226 9.38 -3.63 4.87
N GLU A 227 9.71 -4.73 4.15
CA GLU A 227 11.10 -5.08 3.87
C GLU A 227 11.90 -4.03 3.10
N THR A 228 11.24 -3.21 2.30
CA THR A 228 11.92 -2.20 1.49
C THR A 228 12.23 -0.92 2.25
N VAL A 229 11.70 -0.76 3.46
CA VAL A 229 11.89 0.44 4.31
C VAL A 229 12.63 0.13 5.61
N TRP A 230 12.19 -0.82 6.42
CA TRP A 230 12.72 -1.01 7.79
C TRP A 230 14.21 -1.41 7.85
N LYS A 231 14.72 -2.10 6.82
CA LYS A 231 16.14 -2.49 6.71
C LYS A 231 17.04 -1.37 6.17
N ARG A 232 16.46 -0.22 5.79
CA ARG A 232 17.18 0.80 5.02
C ARG A 232 17.19 2.17 5.66
N PHE A 233 16.12 2.55 6.37
CA PHE A 233 15.95 3.88 6.92
C PHE A 233 16.14 3.89 8.43
N THR A 234 16.62 5.00 8.94
CA THR A 234 16.73 5.27 10.38
C THR A 234 15.41 5.65 11.01
N THR A 235 14.45 6.08 10.20
CA THR A 235 13.08 6.41 10.63
C THR A 235 12.07 5.74 9.71
N VAL A 236 11.13 4.99 10.28
CA VAL A 236 10.16 4.19 9.54
C VAL A 236 8.75 4.47 10.04
N LEU A 237 7.88 4.89 9.15
CA LEU A 237 6.45 5.06 9.39
C LEU A 237 5.69 3.87 8.79
N VAL A 238 4.84 3.23 9.59
CA VAL A 238 4.11 2.03 9.17
C VAL A 238 2.62 2.23 9.34
N SER A 239 1.89 2.29 8.23
CA SER A 239 0.43 2.36 8.16
C SER A 239 -0.13 0.99 7.79
N ASP A 240 -0.79 0.32 8.74
CA ASP A 240 -1.30 -1.04 8.59
C ASP A 240 -2.83 -1.08 8.57
N ALA A 241 -3.41 -1.14 7.37
CA ALA A 241 -4.84 -1.33 7.13
C ALA A 241 -5.21 -2.81 6.91
N GLY A 242 -4.33 -3.75 7.23
CA GLY A 242 -4.56 -5.18 7.07
C GLY A 242 -5.79 -5.67 7.86
N LYS A 243 -6.47 -6.68 7.31
CA LYS A 243 -7.64 -7.24 7.98
C LYS A 243 -7.22 -7.97 9.26
N PRO A 244 -7.81 -7.64 10.41
CA PRO A 244 -7.59 -8.43 11.63
C PRO A 244 -7.99 -9.89 11.42
N PHE A 245 -7.22 -10.81 12.00
CA PHE A 245 -7.54 -12.24 11.94
C PHE A 245 -8.88 -12.51 12.61
N GLN A 246 -9.78 -13.15 11.88
CA GLN A 246 -11.09 -13.52 12.42
C GLN A 246 -11.04 -14.93 12.99
N MET A 247 -11.38 -15.05 14.26
CA MET A 247 -11.57 -16.35 14.90
C MET A 247 -12.86 -16.98 14.39
N ASP A 248 -12.83 -18.28 14.14
CA ASP A 248 -13.98 -19.06 13.69
C ASP A 248 -14.02 -20.37 14.49
N ALA A 249 -15.04 -20.55 15.30
CA ALA A 249 -15.28 -21.76 16.06
C ALA A 249 -15.94 -22.87 15.22
N GLY A 250 -16.45 -22.54 14.03
CA GLY A 250 -17.21 -23.42 13.14
C GLY A 250 -16.46 -23.89 11.91
N VAL A 251 -15.12 -24.01 11.97
CA VAL A 251 -14.31 -24.46 10.82
C VAL A 251 -14.79 -25.85 10.37
N GLY A 252 -15.46 -25.90 9.23
CA GLY A 252 -16.00 -27.15 8.69
C GLY A 252 -14.94 -28.05 8.09
N SER A 253 -15.30 -29.32 7.90
CA SER A 253 -14.44 -30.39 7.34
C SER A 253 -14.28 -30.35 5.81
N ILE A 254 -14.95 -29.42 5.10
CA ILE A 254 -14.94 -29.34 3.63
C ILE A 254 -13.58 -28.82 3.15
N ALA A 255 -12.88 -29.62 2.33
CA ALA A 255 -11.51 -29.35 1.90
C ALA A 255 -11.24 -27.94 1.35
N PRO A 256 -12.03 -27.34 0.45
CA PRO A 256 -11.78 -25.97 -0.03
C PRO A 256 -11.81 -24.92 1.10
N LYS A 257 -12.73 -25.06 2.08
CA LYS A 257 -12.81 -24.17 3.23
C LYS A 257 -11.59 -24.30 4.14
N GLN A 258 -11.10 -25.53 4.33
CA GLN A 258 -9.89 -25.79 5.11
C GLN A 258 -8.65 -25.18 4.46
N ILE A 259 -8.49 -25.28 3.13
CA ILE A 259 -7.37 -24.69 2.40
C ILE A 259 -7.37 -23.16 2.58
N LEU A 260 -8.52 -22.51 2.40
CA LEU A 260 -8.64 -21.05 2.63
C LEU A 260 -8.30 -20.70 4.08
N ARG A 261 -8.75 -21.50 5.05
CA ARG A 261 -8.45 -21.26 6.46
C ARG A 261 -6.96 -21.41 6.79
N VAL A 262 -6.31 -22.43 6.22
CA VAL A 262 -4.85 -22.61 6.37
C VAL A 262 -4.10 -21.42 5.77
N MET A 263 -4.52 -20.94 4.60
CA MET A 263 -3.95 -19.74 3.98
C MET A 263 -4.13 -18.51 4.88
N ASP A 264 -5.32 -18.27 5.42
CA ASP A 264 -5.58 -17.16 6.36
C ASP A 264 -4.67 -17.24 7.59
N ILE A 265 -4.49 -18.43 8.17
CA ILE A 265 -3.60 -18.63 9.32
C ILE A 265 -2.16 -18.33 8.95
N ALA A 266 -1.67 -18.85 7.81
CA ALA A 266 -0.29 -18.65 7.37
C ALA A 266 0.01 -17.16 7.08
N LEU A 267 -0.88 -16.47 6.38
CA LEU A 267 -0.75 -15.03 6.11
C LEU A 267 -0.79 -14.21 7.40
N ASN A 268 -1.69 -14.55 8.33
CA ASN A 268 -1.75 -13.88 9.63
C ASN A 268 -0.48 -14.11 10.46
N GLN A 269 0.09 -15.32 10.44
CA GLN A 269 1.36 -15.59 11.15
C GLN A 269 2.50 -14.77 10.56
N ALA A 270 2.62 -14.68 9.24
CA ALA A 270 3.63 -13.87 8.56
C ALA A 270 3.48 -12.38 8.95
N LEU A 271 2.25 -11.86 8.94
CA LEU A 271 1.95 -10.49 9.35
C LEU A 271 2.30 -10.24 10.83
N ALA A 272 1.88 -11.13 11.73
CA ALA A 272 2.12 -11.01 13.16
C ALA A 272 3.62 -11.06 13.50
N LEU A 273 4.40 -11.89 12.81
CA LEU A 273 5.85 -11.94 12.96
C LEU A 273 6.50 -10.64 12.52
N ARG A 274 6.16 -10.11 11.36
CA ARG A 274 6.68 -8.83 10.86
C ARG A 274 6.31 -7.66 11.78
N LYS A 275 5.08 -7.64 12.29
CA LYS A 275 4.65 -6.64 13.28
C LYS A 275 5.52 -6.70 14.54
N ARG A 276 5.78 -7.89 15.08
CA ARG A 276 6.68 -8.05 16.25
C ARG A 276 8.08 -7.54 15.95
N VAL A 277 8.64 -7.88 14.77
CA VAL A 277 9.97 -7.42 14.36
C VAL A 277 10.07 -5.90 14.32
N ILE A 278 9.09 -5.20 13.71
CA ILE A 278 9.15 -3.74 13.63
C ILE A 278 8.93 -3.07 14.99
N ILE A 279 8.01 -3.59 15.81
CA ILE A 279 7.79 -3.08 17.17
C ILE A 279 9.03 -3.30 18.04
N ASP A 280 9.68 -4.44 17.91
CA ASP A 280 10.94 -4.71 18.58
C ASP A 280 12.06 -3.77 18.12
N ALA A 281 12.17 -3.52 16.83
CA ALA A 281 13.14 -2.57 16.29
C ALA A 281 12.93 -1.14 16.84
N PHE A 282 11.68 -0.68 16.98
CA PHE A 282 11.38 0.62 17.62
C PHE A 282 11.83 0.65 19.09
N LYS A 283 11.62 -0.43 19.85
CA LYS A 283 12.08 -0.52 21.24
C LYS A 283 13.61 -0.49 21.35
N HIS A 284 14.33 -0.89 20.29
CA HIS A 284 15.79 -0.92 20.22
C HIS A 284 16.39 0.26 19.45
N GLY A 285 15.65 1.36 19.30
CA GLY A 285 16.18 2.63 18.82
C GLY A 285 15.96 2.94 17.34
N LEU A 286 15.20 2.14 16.61
CA LEU A 286 14.70 2.58 15.30
C LEU A 286 13.72 3.73 15.50
N GLY A 287 13.91 4.85 14.82
CA GLY A 287 12.97 5.98 14.85
C GLY A 287 11.70 5.67 14.07
N GLY A 288 10.60 6.35 14.43
CA GLY A 288 9.35 6.30 13.69
C GLY A 288 8.17 5.77 14.47
N ALA A 289 7.10 5.39 13.78
CA ALA A 289 5.84 4.99 14.39
C ALA A 289 5.11 3.90 13.59
N TYR A 290 4.36 3.07 14.28
CA TYR A 290 3.40 2.11 13.72
C TYR A 290 1.99 2.50 14.13
N TRP A 291 1.05 2.45 13.20
CA TRP A 291 -0.38 2.51 13.46
C TRP A 291 -1.15 1.52 12.61
N GLY A 292 -2.15 0.92 13.20
CA GLY A 292 -2.99 -0.08 12.56
C GLY A 292 -4.47 0.29 12.60
N ILE A 293 -5.23 -0.22 11.65
CA ILE A 293 -6.68 0.01 11.55
C ILE A 293 -7.44 -0.44 12.81
N ASN A 294 -6.91 -1.40 13.55
CA ASN A 294 -7.48 -1.93 14.80
C ASN A 294 -6.73 -1.50 16.07
N THR A 295 -5.80 -0.54 15.97
CA THR A 295 -5.08 -0.02 17.13
C THR A 295 -6.00 0.89 17.94
N LEU A 296 -6.02 0.73 19.26
CA LEU A 296 -6.76 1.67 20.12
C LEU A 296 -5.97 2.98 20.21
N ILE A 297 -6.63 4.10 19.93
CA ILE A 297 -5.98 5.41 19.95
C ILE A 297 -5.43 5.76 21.33
N ALA A 298 -6.07 5.27 22.38
CA ALA A 298 -5.63 5.44 23.76
C ALA A 298 -4.27 4.76 24.07
N ASP A 299 -3.85 3.77 23.27
CA ASP A 299 -2.57 3.09 23.47
C ASP A 299 -1.36 4.02 23.26
N TYR A 300 -1.54 5.13 22.53
CA TYR A 300 -0.47 6.11 22.28
C TYR A 300 -0.22 7.07 23.44
N GLN A 301 -1.11 7.14 24.43
CA GLN A 301 -0.96 7.97 25.63
C GLN A 301 -0.60 9.44 25.33
N THR A 302 -1.14 9.99 24.26
CA THR A 302 -0.93 11.38 23.84
C THR A 302 -2.28 12.07 23.64
N GLU A 303 -2.28 13.39 23.70
CA GLU A 303 -3.47 14.15 23.32
C GLU A 303 -3.83 13.83 21.86
N SER A 304 -5.07 13.43 21.62
CA SER A 304 -5.52 12.94 20.31
C SER A 304 -7.03 13.10 20.15
N PHE A 305 -7.55 12.67 19.00
CA PHE A 305 -8.98 12.58 18.76
C PHE A 305 -9.63 11.59 19.73
N LEU A 306 -10.84 11.91 20.17
CA LEU A 306 -11.67 10.95 20.91
C LEU A 306 -12.34 10.02 19.91
N VAL A 307 -12.04 8.72 19.99
CA VAL A 307 -12.62 7.69 19.12
C VAL A 307 -13.09 6.53 20.00
N LYS A 308 -14.35 6.13 19.82
CA LYS A 308 -14.92 5.00 20.58
C LYS A 308 -14.31 3.66 20.11
N PRO A 309 -13.92 2.77 21.05
CA PRO A 309 -13.38 1.45 20.69
C PRO A 309 -14.34 0.60 19.81
N GLU A 310 -15.65 0.79 19.98
CA GLU A 310 -16.69 0.13 19.19
C GLU A 310 -16.58 0.55 17.71
N LYS A 311 -16.36 1.84 17.46
CA LYS A 311 -16.22 2.38 16.10
C LYS A 311 -14.94 1.87 15.43
N ILE A 312 -13.84 1.74 16.17
CA ILE A 312 -12.61 1.14 15.66
C ILE A 312 -12.85 -0.31 15.24
N ARG A 313 -13.56 -1.11 16.05
CA ARG A 313 -13.92 -2.49 15.72
C ARG A 313 -14.80 -2.57 14.46
N GLU A 314 -15.79 -1.70 14.35
CA GLU A 314 -16.65 -1.59 13.18
C GLU A 314 -15.82 -1.31 11.91
N LEU A 315 -15.03 -0.24 11.90
CA LEU A 315 -14.22 0.17 10.76
C LEU A 315 -13.18 -0.89 10.36
N SER A 316 -12.55 -1.55 11.33
CA SER A 316 -11.57 -2.62 11.07
C SER A 316 -12.21 -3.88 10.51
N SER A 317 -13.52 -4.09 10.70
CA SER A 317 -14.28 -5.23 10.19
C SER A 317 -14.87 -5.01 8.79
N ILE A 318 -14.88 -3.77 8.28
CA ILE A 318 -15.36 -3.46 6.94
C ILE A 318 -14.61 -4.34 5.90
N ARG A 319 -15.33 -4.71 4.83
CA ARG A 319 -14.82 -5.54 3.73
C ARG A 319 -13.52 -4.99 3.12
N THR A 320 -12.69 -5.89 2.60
CA THR A 320 -11.40 -5.54 1.95
C THR A 320 -11.42 -5.67 0.43
N ARG A 321 -12.60 -5.92 -0.17
CA ARG A 321 -12.76 -6.08 -1.61
C ARG A 321 -12.66 -4.74 -2.34
N LEU A 322 -12.56 -4.80 -3.67
CA LEU A 322 -12.62 -3.63 -4.56
C LEU A 322 -14.08 -3.26 -4.90
N ASP A 323 -14.98 -3.50 -3.95
CA ASP A 323 -16.41 -3.19 -4.06
C ASP A 323 -16.67 -1.74 -3.67
N ARG A 324 -17.73 -1.16 -4.25
CA ARG A 324 -18.17 0.21 -3.98
C ARG A 324 -18.32 0.50 -2.49
N PHE A 325 -17.78 1.63 -2.06
CA PHE A 325 -17.96 2.22 -0.72
C PHE A 325 -18.92 3.42 -0.80
N ASN A 326 -19.85 3.50 0.12
CA ASN A 326 -20.72 4.67 0.25
C ASN A 326 -19.97 5.86 0.89
N GLU A 327 -20.61 7.03 0.91
CA GLU A 327 -19.97 8.26 1.41
C GLU A 327 -19.59 8.18 2.88
N GLU A 328 -20.45 7.62 3.73
CA GLU A 328 -20.22 7.46 5.16
C GLU A 328 -19.00 6.56 5.43
N GLU A 329 -18.98 5.36 4.84
CA GLU A 329 -17.84 4.43 4.95
C GLU A 329 -16.52 5.08 4.51
N GLN A 330 -16.55 5.87 3.42
CA GLN A 330 -15.36 6.57 2.93
C GLN A 330 -14.86 7.62 3.92
N CYS A 331 -15.76 8.50 4.35
CA CYS A 331 -15.40 9.60 5.24
C CYS A 331 -14.92 9.11 6.60
N GLU A 332 -15.57 8.10 7.16
CA GLU A 332 -15.18 7.51 8.44
C GLU A 332 -13.82 6.80 8.38
N LEU A 333 -13.53 6.05 7.31
CA LEU A 333 -12.23 5.40 7.14
C LEU A 333 -11.11 6.43 6.94
N ILE A 334 -11.36 7.52 6.21
CA ILE A 334 -10.40 8.61 6.06
C ILE A 334 -10.18 9.31 7.40
N ASN A 335 -11.24 9.65 8.13
CA ASN A 335 -11.15 10.24 9.46
C ASN A 335 -10.35 9.32 10.41
N TRP A 336 -10.58 8.01 10.33
CA TRP A 336 -9.86 7.07 11.17
C TRP A 336 -8.36 7.00 10.85
N GLY A 337 -7.99 6.84 9.58
CA GLY A 337 -6.58 6.86 9.17
C GLY A 337 -5.86 8.14 9.55
N TYR A 338 -6.57 9.28 9.44
CA TYR A 338 -6.09 10.59 9.84
C TYR A 338 -5.85 10.68 11.35
N ALA A 339 -6.82 10.29 12.17
CA ALA A 339 -6.74 10.41 13.62
C ALA A 339 -5.70 9.47 14.25
N VAL A 340 -5.64 8.21 13.79
CA VAL A 340 -4.70 7.25 14.36
C VAL A 340 -3.25 7.55 13.97
N SER A 341 -3.02 8.06 12.74
CA SER A 341 -1.68 8.50 12.33
C SER A 341 -1.24 9.77 13.07
N ASP A 342 -2.16 10.70 13.35
CA ASP A 342 -1.89 11.86 14.20
C ASP A 342 -1.38 11.43 15.58
N ALA A 343 -2.13 10.56 16.26
CA ALA A 343 -1.77 10.08 17.59
C ALA A 343 -0.41 9.35 17.59
N ALA A 344 -0.18 8.46 16.60
CA ALA A 344 1.05 7.70 16.50
C ALA A 344 2.29 8.59 16.26
N VAL A 345 2.17 9.57 15.38
CA VAL A 345 3.28 10.50 15.08
C VAL A 345 3.58 11.40 16.28
N HIS A 346 2.56 11.98 16.92
CA HIS A 346 2.78 12.80 18.12
C HIS A 346 3.40 12.04 19.28
N ALA A 347 3.06 10.74 19.43
CA ALA A 347 3.60 9.90 20.49
C ALA A 347 5.04 9.41 20.23
N HIS A 348 5.38 9.07 18.97
CA HIS A 348 6.58 8.28 18.68
C HIS A 348 7.54 8.90 17.67
N ALA A 349 7.13 9.95 16.95
CA ALA A 349 7.95 10.62 15.94
C ALA A 349 7.67 12.13 15.87
N PRO A 350 7.56 12.84 17.03
CA PRO A 350 7.22 14.27 17.06
C PRO A 350 8.28 15.14 16.38
N GLU A 351 9.53 14.69 16.30
CA GLU A 351 10.63 15.37 15.63
C GLU A 351 10.43 15.53 14.12
N LEU A 352 9.52 14.75 13.51
CA LEU A 352 9.19 14.88 12.10
C LEU A 352 8.20 16.02 11.81
N ILE A 353 7.49 16.52 12.81
CA ILE A 353 6.45 17.53 12.65
C ILE A 353 7.06 18.88 12.34
N LYS A 354 6.77 19.42 11.14
CA LYS A 354 7.20 20.75 10.72
C LYS A 354 6.11 21.81 10.81
N ALA A 355 4.85 21.38 10.76
CA ALA A 355 3.70 22.26 10.80
C ALA A 355 2.79 21.88 11.96
N LEU A 356 2.51 22.82 12.85
CA LEU A 356 1.51 22.67 13.90
C LEU A 356 0.14 23.03 13.31
N THR A 357 -0.61 22.03 12.90
CA THR A 357 -1.97 22.19 12.40
C THR A 357 -2.98 21.77 13.47
N PRO A 358 -4.05 22.57 13.69
CA PRO A 358 -5.11 22.18 14.61
C PRO A 358 -5.68 20.79 14.29
N ARG A 359 -6.08 20.05 15.32
CA ARG A 359 -6.78 18.79 15.16
C ARG A 359 -8.24 19.06 14.82
N SER A 360 -8.62 18.84 13.57
CA SER A 360 -10.00 18.86 13.10
C SER A 360 -10.26 17.65 12.23
N TRP A 361 -11.49 17.12 12.26
CA TRP A 361 -11.86 16.02 11.41
C TRP A 361 -11.82 16.47 9.93
N PRO A 362 -11.18 15.72 9.01
CA PRO A 362 -11.31 15.97 7.57
C PRO A 362 -12.76 16.07 7.10
N TYR A 363 -13.61 15.24 7.68
CA TYR A 363 -15.07 15.21 7.45
C TYR A 363 -15.80 15.32 8.80
N GLU A 364 -16.08 16.55 9.25
CA GLU A 364 -16.67 16.82 10.58
C GLU A 364 -18.01 16.11 10.79
N ARG A 365 -18.87 16.04 9.76
CA ARG A 365 -20.16 15.34 9.81
C ARG A 365 -20.02 13.86 10.18
N TYR A 366 -18.90 13.27 9.88
CA TYR A 366 -18.58 11.83 10.08
C TYR A 366 -17.50 11.65 11.15
N GLY A 367 -17.47 12.52 12.15
CA GLY A 367 -16.59 12.38 13.32
C GLY A 367 -16.83 11.06 14.06
N LEU A 368 -15.77 10.49 14.64
CA LEU A 368 -15.80 9.14 15.25
C LEU A 368 -15.95 9.16 16.77
N SER A 369 -16.33 10.30 17.34
CA SER A 369 -16.46 10.52 18.79
C SER A 369 -17.66 9.79 19.41
#